data_70446459e75aea256ce8064d0e57a572
#
_entry.id   70446459e75aea256ce8064d0e57a572
#
_cell.length_a   1.000
_cell.length_b   1.000
_cell.length_c   1.000
_cell.angle_alpha   90.00
_cell.angle_beta   90.00
_cell.angle_gamma   90.00
#
_symmetry.space_group_name_H-M   'P 1'
#
loop_
_entity.id
_entity.type
_entity.pdbx_description
1 polymer ?
#
loop_
_entity_poly.entity_id
_entity_poly.type
_entity_poly.pdbx_seq_one_letter_code
_entity_poly.pdbx_strand_id
1 'polypeptide(L)'
;GDQIIAIIAEYWQKNKLLKGGGVVTTKMSNLGLEKHLNKLNLKLKRTDIGDRYVSEFMKEKGYNVGGEQSGHIILSDYSTTGDGLIAALQVLAVMVESENKFSTLFTPLPQTLLNVKINKNFSLEDPALVAAIKEAESKLSDNGRVLVRKSGTEPLIRIMVEGKKLNEINKIAEQIAKTVKTDETSNKPKNILNNAWKNFSNSWLRLGRRSRNSGGSKND
;
A
#
# COMPACT_ATOMS: atom_id res chain seq x y z
N GLY A 1 1.81 5.92 0.51
CA GLY A 1 1.70 5.66 1.98
C GLY A 1 2.73 4.66 2.45
N ASP A 2 2.75 3.46 1.89
CA ASP A 2 3.59 2.35 2.39
C ASP A 2 5.08 2.69 2.53
N GLN A 3 5.68 3.44 1.59
CA GLN A 3 7.08 3.88 1.70
C GLN A 3 7.28 4.85 2.86
N ILE A 4 6.35 5.77 3.08
CA ILE A 4 6.39 6.73 4.18
C ILE A 4 6.30 6.00 5.52
N ILE A 5 5.39 5.04 5.64
CA ILE A 5 5.26 4.19 6.83
C ILE A 5 6.56 3.42 7.10
N ALA A 6 7.17 2.84 6.05
CA ALA A 6 8.43 2.11 6.18
C ALA A 6 9.57 3.03 6.68
N ILE A 7 9.71 4.22 6.08
CA ILE A 7 10.73 5.21 6.45
C ILE A 7 10.61 5.60 7.93
N ILE A 8 9.41 5.98 8.36
CA ILE A 8 9.17 6.41 9.73
C ILE A 8 9.36 5.24 10.71
N ALA A 9 8.85 4.05 10.38
CA ALA A 9 8.94 2.88 11.24
C ALA A 9 10.40 2.44 11.46
N GLU A 10 11.21 2.38 10.40
CA GLU A 10 12.63 2.02 10.49
C GLU A 10 13.42 3.03 11.32
N TYR A 11 13.21 4.32 11.07
CA TYR A 11 13.84 5.38 11.82
C TYR A 11 13.44 5.37 13.31
N TRP A 12 12.13 5.22 13.60
CA TRP A 12 11.65 5.17 14.97
C TRP A 12 12.09 3.90 15.72
N GLN A 13 12.22 2.77 15.00
CA GLN A 13 12.81 1.56 15.58
C GLN A 13 14.27 1.78 16.00
N LYS A 14 15.08 2.34 15.09
CA LYS A 14 16.50 2.63 15.35
C LYS A 14 16.68 3.55 16.55
N ASN A 15 15.81 4.54 16.71
CA ASN A 15 15.84 5.52 17.77
C ASN A 15 15.02 5.10 19.02
N LYS A 16 14.52 3.86 19.09
CA LYS A 16 13.71 3.32 20.20
C LYS A 16 12.43 4.10 20.48
N LEU A 17 11.89 4.76 19.46
CA LEU A 17 10.63 5.51 19.51
C LEU A 17 9.42 4.67 19.11
N LEU A 18 9.62 3.59 18.33
CA LEU A 18 8.56 2.75 17.81
C LEU A 18 7.93 1.91 18.95
N LYS A 19 6.60 1.99 19.05
CA LYS A 19 5.79 1.23 20.02
C LYS A 19 5.03 0.10 19.32
N GLY A 20 4.58 -0.91 20.10
CA GLY A 20 3.80 -2.04 19.59
C GLY A 20 4.60 -3.08 18.77
N GLY A 21 5.90 -2.87 18.56
CA GLY A 21 6.77 -3.80 17.83
C GLY A 21 6.46 -3.91 16.33
N GLY A 22 5.91 -2.87 15.73
CA GLY A 22 5.57 -2.84 14.31
C GLY A 22 4.68 -1.69 13.91
N VAL A 23 3.94 -1.87 12.82
CA VAL A 23 3.03 -0.86 12.27
C VAL A 23 1.65 -1.45 11.98
N VAL A 24 0.65 -0.58 11.93
CA VAL A 24 -0.73 -0.95 11.60
C VAL A 24 -1.13 -0.33 10.28
N THR A 25 -1.63 -1.16 9.36
CA THR A 25 -2.11 -0.71 8.05
C THR A 25 -3.43 -1.36 7.68
N THR A 26 -3.98 -1.03 6.52
CA THR A 26 -5.15 -1.74 6.00
C THR A 26 -4.74 -2.96 5.16
N LYS A 27 -5.71 -3.81 4.84
CA LYS A 27 -5.56 -4.94 3.91
C LYS A 27 -5.03 -4.52 2.53
N MET A 28 -5.06 -3.23 2.19
CA MET A 28 -4.58 -2.72 0.90
C MET A 28 -3.06 -2.50 0.84
N SER A 29 -2.37 -2.39 1.98
CA SER A 29 -0.92 -2.19 2.01
C SER A 29 -0.16 -3.32 1.34
N ASN A 30 0.86 -2.96 0.59
CA ASN A 30 1.62 -3.86 -0.27
C ASN A 30 2.36 -4.95 0.51
N LEU A 31 2.42 -6.16 -0.04
CA LEU A 31 3.20 -7.27 0.54
C LEU A 31 4.69 -6.94 0.61
N GLY A 32 5.20 -6.06 -0.26
CA GLY A 32 6.58 -5.57 -0.20
C GLY A 32 6.89 -4.85 1.10
N LEU A 33 5.94 -4.06 1.64
CA LEU A 33 6.08 -3.44 2.96
C LEU A 33 6.24 -4.50 4.05
N GLU A 34 5.39 -5.53 4.06
CA GLU A 34 5.46 -6.61 5.04
C GLU A 34 6.80 -7.33 5.00
N LYS A 35 7.27 -7.68 3.79
CA LYS A 35 8.57 -8.32 3.60
C LYS A 35 9.74 -7.43 4.06
N HIS A 36 9.64 -6.12 3.88
CA HIS A 36 10.63 -5.17 4.37
C HIS A 36 10.63 -5.11 5.91
N LEU A 37 9.47 -4.94 6.51
CA LEU A 37 9.33 -4.88 7.97
C LEU A 37 9.80 -6.18 8.67
N ASN A 38 9.49 -7.33 8.07
CA ASN A 38 9.94 -8.63 8.60
C ASN A 38 11.47 -8.74 8.66
N LYS A 39 12.22 -8.15 7.71
CA LYS A 39 13.69 -8.10 7.75
C LYS A 39 14.20 -7.27 8.93
N LEU A 40 13.41 -6.33 9.42
CA LEU A 40 13.70 -5.51 10.58
C LEU A 40 13.16 -6.11 11.89
N ASN A 41 12.61 -7.33 11.86
CA ASN A 41 11.89 -7.96 12.97
C ASN A 41 10.68 -7.14 13.45
N LEU A 42 10.06 -6.36 12.56
CA LEU A 42 8.85 -5.61 12.81
C LEU A 42 7.62 -6.33 12.24
N LYS A 43 6.50 -6.23 12.95
CA LYS A 43 5.23 -6.83 12.54
C LYS A 43 4.39 -5.85 11.74
N LEU A 44 3.79 -6.31 10.64
CA LEU A 44 2.72 -5.60 9.95
C LEU A 44 1.37 -6.15 10.42
N LYS A 45 0.56 -5.30 11.04
CA LYS A 45 -0.83 -5.61 11.37
C LYS A 45 -1.75 -5.02 10.33
N ARG A 46 -2.65 -5.83 9.78
CA ARG A 46 -3.64 -5.41 8.78
C ARG A 46 -5.02 -5.37 9.37
N THR A 47 -5.66 -4.21 9.27
CA THR A 47 -7.08 -4.00 9.62
C THR A 47 -7.96 -4.04 8.36
N ASP A 48 -9.25 -3.90 8.53
CA ASP A 48 -10.15 -3.56 7.45
C ASP A 48 -9.80 -2.19 6.85
N ILE A 49 -10.35 -1.90 5.67
CA ILE A 49 -10.02 -0.69 4.91
C ILE A 49 -10.77 0.49 5.51
N GLY A 50 -10.03 1.51 5.87
CA GLY A 50 -10.46 2.75 6.51
C GLY A 50 -9.55 3.13 7.66
N ASP A 51 -9.19 4.39 7.71
CA ASP A 51 -8.30 5.00 8.72
C ASP A 51 -8.82 4.80 10.15
N ARG A 52 -10.13 4.79 10.32
CA ARG A 52 -10.77 4.52 11.60
C ARG A 52 -10.34 3.18 12.19
N TYR A 53 -10.36 2.10 11.39
CA TYR A 53 -9.96 0.77 11.88
C TYR A 53 -8.49 0.72 12.25
N VAL A 54 -7.64 1.44 11.49
CA VAL A 54 -6.22 1.57 11.80
C VAL A 54 -6.04 2.30 13.15
N SER A 55 -6.69 3.45 13.33
CA SER A 55 -6.60 4.25 14.54
C SER A 55 -7.12 3.52 15.78
N GLU A 56 -8.26 2.85 15.68
CA GLU A 56 -8.85 2.06 16.77
C GLU A 56 -7.90 0.92 17.19
N PHE A 57 -7.35 0.17 16.23
CA PHE A 57 -6.42 -0.92 16.52
C PHE A 57 -5.11 -0.40 17.14
N MET A 58 -4.56 0.71 16.61
CA MET A 58 -3.36 1.35 17.17
C MET A 58 -3.57 1.70 18.65
N LYS A 59 -4.69 2.35 18.97
CA LYS A 59 -5.05 2.75 20.33
C LYS A 59 -5.20 1.54 21.26
N GLU A 60 -5.91 0.50 20.81
CA GLU A 60 -6.17 -0.69 21.62
C GLU A 60 -4.88 -1.48 21.92
N LYS A 61 -3.99 -1.59 20.94
CA LYS A 61 -2.80 -2.46 21.02
C LYS A 61 -1.49 -1.70 21.25
N GLY A 62 -1.54 -0.39 21.46
CA GLY A 62 -0.37 0.43 21.81
C GLY A 62 0.62 0.64 20.68
N TYR A 63 0.16 0.68 19.42
CA TYR A 63 0.99 1.05 18.27
C TYR A 63 0.99 2.56 18.08
N ASN A 64 2.11 3.12 17.64
CA ASN A 64 2.22 4.55 17.41
C ASN A 64 2.48 4.95 15.94
N VAL A 65 2.68 3.99 15.05
CA VAL A 65 2.82 4.22 13.60
C VAL A 65 1.79 3.38 12.84
N GLY A 66 1.02 4.03 12.01
CA GLY A 66 0.06 3.36 11.13
C GLY A 66 -0.38 4.22 9.95
N GLY A 67 -1.27 3.67 9.14
CA GLY A 67 -1.83 4.40 8.02
C GLY A 67 -2.29 3.51 6.86
N GLU A 68 -2.53 4.14 5.74
CA GLU A 68 -3.03 3.50 4.53
C GLU A 68 -2.06 3.65 3.35
N GLN A 69 -2.12 2.73 2.41
CA GLN A 69 -1.39 2.80 1.14
C GLN A 69 -1.68 4.11 0.38
N SER A 70 -2.88 4.66 0.52
CA SER A 70 -3.33 5.93 -0.07
C SER A 70 -2.51 7.15 0.39
N GLY A 71 -1.82 7.07 1.53
CA GLY A 71 -1.03 8.17 2.09
C GLY A 71 -1.62 8.82 3.34
N HIS A 72 -2.71 8.29 3.86
CA HIS A 72 -3.23 8.70 5.16
C HIS A 72 -2.37 8.09 6.26
N ILE A 73 -1.50 8.89 6.87
CA ILE A 73 -0.50 8.44 7.86
C ILE A 73 -0.90 8.90 9.25
N ILE A 74 -0.92 7.98 10.21
CA ILE A 74 -1.27 8.23 11.61
C ILE A 74 -0.03 8.01 12.46
N LEU A 75 0.37 9.04 13.20
CA LEU A 75 1.47 9.03 14.17
C LEU A 75 0.88 9.42 15.53
N SER A 76 0.44 8.41 16.29
CA SER A 76 -0.41 8.65 17.48
C SER A 76 0.28 9.37 18.63
N ASP A 77 1.61 9.47 18.63
CA ASP A 77 2.35 10.29 19.59
C ASP A 77 2.21 11.80 19.33
N TYR A 78 1.73 12.19 18.13
CA TYR A 78 1.55 13.59 17.75
C TYR A 78 0.10 13.96 17.42
N SER A 79 -0.68 13.03 16.87
CA SER A 79 -2.07 13.27 16.47
C SER A 79 -2.91 12.01 16.59
N THR A 80 -4.17 12.16 16.97
CA THR A 80 -5.13 11.04 17.07
C THR A 80 -5.69 10.62 15.71
N THR A 81 -5.43 11.38 14.66
CA THR A 81 -5.87 11.14 13.28
C THR A 81 -4.71 11.28 12.32
N GLY A 82 -4.90 10.92 11.06
CA GLY A 82 -3.92 11.14 10.01
C GLY A 82 -3.62 12.61 9.81
N ASP A 83 -2.33 12.95 9.76
CA ASP A 83 -1.86 14.30 9.53
C ASP A 83 -0.71 14.30 8.52
N GLY A 84 -0.97 14.87 7.34
CA GLY A 84 0.00 14.91 6.26
C GLY A 84 1.18 15.84 6.53
N LEU A 85 0.99 16.91 7.32
CA LEU A 85 2.06 17.83 7.68
C LEU A 85 3.00 17.20 8.69
N ILE A 86 2.47 16.56 9.73
CA ILE A 86 3.25 15.82 10.72
C ILE A 86 4.03 14.70 10.02
N ALA A 87 3.39 13.94 9.15
CA ALA A 87 4.06 12.88 8.39
C ALA A 87 5.20 13.43 7.51
N ALA A 88 4.99 14.57 6.85
CA ALA A 88 6.01 15.23 6.05
C ALA A 88 7.20 15.70 6.92
N LEU A 89 6.94 16.31 8.07
CA LEU A 89 7.97 16.75 9.01
C LEU A 89 8.80 15.58 9.55
N GLN A 90 8.17 14.44 9.87
CA GLN A 90 8.89 13.23 10.28
C GLN A 90 9.81 12.70 9.16
N VAL A 91 9.31 12.68 7.93
CA VAL A 91 10.14 12.30 6.77
C VAL A 91 11.30 13.25 6.57
N LEU A 92 11.09 14.56 6.69
CA LEU A 92 12.15 15.57 6.61
C LEU A 92 13.18 15.41 7.73
N ALA A 93 12.76 15.13 8.95
CA ALA A 93 13.68 14.85 10.06
C ALA A 93 14.60 13.66 9.75
N VAL A 94 14.02 12.56 9.23
CA VAL A 94 14.80 11.40 8.77
C VAL A 94 15.80 11.79 7.68
N MET A 95 15.40 12.67 6.74
CA MET A 95 16.30 13.15 5.66
C MET A 95 17.50 13.91 6.20
N VAL A 96 17.26 14.78 7.15
CA VAL A 96 18.33 15.63 7.74
C VAL A 96 19.31 14.78 8.53
N GLU A 97 18.79 13.84 9.35
CA GLU A 97 19.66 13.05 10.24
C GLU A 97 20.40 11.90 9.53
N SER A 98 19.84 11.36 8.46
CA SER A 98 20.43 10.19 7.81
C SER A 98 21.50 10.52 6.76
N GLU A 99 21.72 11.81 6.45
CA GLU A 99 22.57 12.28 5.34
C GLU A 99 22.28 11.62 3.98
N ASN A 100 21.29 10.76 3.95
CA ASN A 100 20.95 9.94 2.80
C ASN A 100 19.88 10.60 1.93
N LYS A 101 20.21 10.72 0.66
CA LYS A 101 19.19 10.96 -0.38
C LYS A 101 18.25 9.78 -0.41
N PHE A 102 16.93 10.03 -0.26
CA PHE A 102 15.92 9.00 -0.26
C PHE A 102 16.09 8.03 -1.41
N SER A 103 16.41 6.80 -1.09
CA SER A 103 16.10 5.65 -1.91
C SER A 103 14.78 5.03 -1.41
N THR A 104 14.09 4.33 -2.28
CA THR A 104 12.96 3.50 -1.87
C THR A 104 13.46 2.38 -0.97
N LEU A 105 12.89 2.23 0.22
CA LEU A 105 13.33 1.21 1.18
C LEU A 105 13.00 -0.21 0.72
N PHE A 106 11.95 -0.36 -0.08
CA PHE A 106 11.59 -1.64 -0.67
C PHE A 106 10.97 -1.46 -2.06
N THR A 107 11.04 -2.49 -2.88
CA THR A 107 10.35 -2.54 -4.17
C THR A 107 8.93 -3.05 -3.96
N PRO A 108 7.88 -2.23 -4.22
CA PRO A 108 6.51 -2.71 -4.16
C PRO A 108 6.28 -3.84 -5.16
N LEU A 109 5.58 -4.87 -4.74
CA LEU A 109 5.12 -5.89 -5.67
C LEU A 109 4.09 -5.28 -6.65
N PRO A 110 4.13 -5.66 -7.92
CA PRO A 110 3.05 -5.37 -8.85
C PRO A 110 1.69 -5.71 -8.26
N GLN A 111 0.73 -4.83 -8.46
CA GLN A 111 -0.64 -4.97 -7.95
C GLN A 111 -1.64 -4.65 -9.05
N THR A 112 -2.62 -5.51 -9.23
CA THR A 112 -3.75 -5.30 -10.13
C THR A 112 -5.03 -5.16 -9.32
N LEU A 113 -5.87 -4.20 -9.67
CA LEU A 113 -7.22 -4.03 -9.13
C LEU A 113 -8.24 -4.10 -10.25
N LEU A 114 -9.16 -5.05 -10.15
CA LEU A 114 -10.26 -5.24 -11.07
C LEU A 114 -11.59 -5.01 -10.34
N ASN A 115 -12.44 -4.14 -10.91
CA ASN A 115 -13.78 -3.90 -10.41
C ASN A 115 -14.77 -4.68 -11.27
N VAL A 116 -15.59 -5.51 -10.63
CA VAL A 116 -16.59 -6.35 -11.30
C VAL A 116 -17.97 -5.98 -10.78
N LYS A 117 -18.86 -5.54 -11.65
CA LYS A 117 -20.26 -5.27 -11.29
C LYS A 117 -20.91 -6.56 -10.83
N ILE A 118 -21.75 -6.47 -9.84
CA ILE A 118 -22.48 -7.61 -9.27
C ILE A 118 -23.96 -7.31 -9.13
N ASN A 119 -24.77 -8.36 -9.15
CA ASN A 119 -26.17 -8.28 -8.77
C ASN A 119 -26.32 -8.07 -7.27
N LYS A 120 -27.43 -7.47 -6.85
CA LYS A 120 -27.71 -7.18 -5.42
C LYS A 120 -27.59 -8.41 -4.51
N ASN A 121 -27.92 -9.59 -5.03
CA ASN A 121 -27.92 -10.85 -4.30
C ASN A 121 -26.60 -11.64 -4.37
N PHE A 122 -25.53 -11.06 -4.96
CA PHE A 122 -24.25 -11.75 -5.09
C PHE A 122 -23.60 -11.95 -3.71
N SER A 123 -23.21 -13.20 -3.41
CA SER A 123 -22.49 -13.55 -2.18
C SER A 123 -20.99 -13.73 -2.45
N LEU A 124 -20.14 -13.24 -1.55
CA LEU A 124 -18.71 -13.58 -1.55
C LEU A 124 -18.43 -15.04 -1.16
N GLU A 125 -19.43 -15.72 -0.64
CA GLU A 125 -19.38 -17.14 -0.28
C GLU A 125 -19.78 -18.06 -1.45
N ASP A 126 -20.00 -17.51 -2.66
CA ASP A 126 -20.25 -18.32 -3.85
C ASP A 126 -19.14 -19.38 -4.00
N PRO A 127 -19.49 -20.67 -4.10
CA PRO A 127 -18.50 -21.75 -4.12
C PRO A 127 -17.49 -21.64 -5.27
N ALA A 128 -17.92 -21.14 -6.44
CA ALA A 128 -17.03 -20.96 -7.58
C ALA A 128 -16.02 -19.83 -7.34
N LEU A 129 -16.46 -18.73 -6.73
CA LEU A 129 -15.58 -17.63 -6.34
C LEU A 129 -14.57 -18.07 -5.27
N VAL A 130 -15.03 -18.75 -4.23
CA VAL A 130 -14.17 -19.23 -3.14
C VAL A 130 -13.13 -20.23 -3.66
N ALA A 131 -13.51 -21.14 -4.56
CA ALA A 131 -12.58 -22.08 -5.18
C ALA A 131 -11.52 -21.35 -6.03
N ALA A 132 -11.93 -20.37 -6.83
CA ALA A 132 -11.00 -19.57 -7.65
C ALA A 132 -10.02 -18.75 -6.79
N ILE A 133 -10.47 -18.20 -5.67
CA ILE A 133 -9.59 -17.49 -4.73
C ILE A 133 -8.56 -18.44 -4.14
N LYS A 134 -8.97 -19.61 -3.64
CA LYS A 134 -8.06 -20.62 -3.07
C LYS A 134 -7.01 -21.10 -4.10
N GLU A 135 -7.44 -21.35 -5.32
CA GLU A 135 -6.54 -21.73 -6.41
C GLU A 135 -5.51 -20.61 -6.69
N ALA A 136 -5.96 -19.37 -6.73
CA ALA A 136 -5.10 -18.20 -6.93
C ALA A 136 -4.08 -18.02 -5.79
N GLU A 137 -4.52 -18.16 -4.55
CA GLU A 137 -3.64 -18.11 -3.37
C GLU A 137 -2.59 -19.22 -3.40
N SER A 138 -3.00 -20.44 -3.75
CA SER A 138 -2.08 -21.58 -3.91
C SER A 138 -1.02 -21.32 -5.00
N LYS A 139 -1.41 -20.74 -6.15
CA LYS A 139 -0.49 -20.39 -7.24
C LYS A 139 0.50 -19.29 -6.85
N LEU A 140 0.03 -18.30 -6.11
CA LEU A 140 0.86 -17.18 -5.67
C LEU A 140 1.78 -17.54 -4.51
N SER A 141 1.34 -18.44 -3.63
CA SER A 141 2.07 -18.83 -2.41
C SER A 141 2.57 -17.59 -1.65
N ASP A 142 3.79 -17.61 -1.10
CA ASP A 142 4.40 -16.47 -0.40
C ASP A 142 4.85 -15.32 -1.31
N ASN A 143 4.64 -15.44 -2.63
CA ASN A 143 5.07 -14.46 -3.61
C ASN A 143 3.97 -13.48 -4.05
N GLY A 144 2.77 -13.63 -3.50
CA GLY A 144 1.65 -12.76 -3.80
C GLY A 144 0.49 -13.00 -2.86
N ARG A 145 -0.61 -12.31 -3.11
CA ARG A 145 -1.85 -12.48 -2.36
C ARG A 145 -3.05 -11.99 -3.15
N VAL A 146 -4.21 -12.44 -2.73
CA VAL A 146 -5.51 -12.05 -3.29
C VAL A 146 -6.33 -11.35 -2.21
N LEU A 147 -7.06 -10.31 -2.59
CA LEU A 147 -8.07 -9.68 -1.76
C LEU A 147 -9.32 -9.43 -2.59
N VAL A 148 -10.41 -10.09 -2.24
CA VAL A 148 -11.72 -9.88 -2.87
C VAL A 148 -12.67 -9.29 -1.83
N ARG A 149 -13.35 -8.18 -2.17
CA ARG A 149 -14.27 -7.51 -1.27
C ARG A 149 -15.40 -6.81 -2.01
N LYS A 150 -16.52 -6.61 -1.37
CA LYS A 150 -17.58 -5.72 -1.86
C LYS A 150 -17.13 -4.26 -1.75
N SER A 151 -17.57 -3.42 -2.70
CA SER A 151 -17.50 -1.98 -2.55
C SER A 151 -18.52 -1.51 -1.52
N GLY A 152 -18.16 -0.53 -0.69
CA GLY A 152 -19.09 0.05 0.28
C GLY A 152 -20.11 1.00 -0.34
N THR A 153 -19.85 1.53 -1.55
CA THR A 153 -20.64 2.60 -2.17
C THR A 153 -21.26 2.21 -3.51
N GLU A 154 -20.77 1.16 -4.14
CA GLU A 154 -21.17 0.76 -5.50
C GLU A 154 -21.54 -0.74 -5.52
N PRO A 155 -22.47 -1.17 -6.38
CA PRO A 155 -22.83 -2.57 -6.54
C PRO A 155 -21.74 -3.34 -7.34
N LEU A 156 -20.56 -3.45 -6.79
CA LEU A 156 -19.43 -4.15 -7.38
C LEU A 156 -18.55 -4.81 -6.33
N ILE A 157 -17.82 -5.81 -6.75
CA ILE A 157 -16.68 -6.34 -6.00
C ILE A 157 -15.38 -5.79 -6.55
N ARG A 158 -14.40 -5.68 -5.66
CA ARG A 158 -13.03 -5.30 -5.98
C ARG A 158 -12.14 -6.51 -5.77
N ILE A 159 -11.47 -6.92 -6.84
CA ILE A 159 -10.53 -8.03 -6.87
C ILE A 159 -9.15 -7.42 -6.96
N MET A 160 -8.35 -7.52 -5.90
CA MET A 160 -6.96 -7.10 -5.87
C MET A 160 -6.08 -8.35 -5.88
N VAL A 161 -5.09 -8.37 -6.76
CA VAL A 161 -4.07 -9.42 -6.82
C VAL A 161 -2.69 -8.75 -6.80
N GLU A 162 -1.83 -9.20 -5.92
CA GLU A 162 -0.42 -8.82 -5.85
C GLU A 162 0.46 -10.02 -6.19
N GLY A 163 1.59 -9.76 -6.86
CA GLY A 163 2.56 -10.80 -7.18
C GLY A 163 3.74 -10.28 -7.95
N LYS A 164 4.75 -11.10 -8.16
CA LYS A 164 6.01 -10.70 -8.80
C LYS A 164 5.88 -10.32 -10.28
N LYS A 165 4.96 -10.95 -11.01
CA LYS A 165 4.80 -10.79 -12.46
C LYS A 165 3.44 -10.20 -12.81
N LEU A 166 3.43 -9.00 -13.38
CA LEU A 166 2.20 -8.28 -13.73
C LEU A 166 1.27 -9.09 -14.64
N ASN A 167 1.82 -9.76 -15.65
CA ASN A 167 1.01 -10.56 -16.58
C ASN A 167 0.33 -11.77 -15.90
N GLU A 168 0.99 -12.35 -14.89
CA GLU A 168 0.44 -13.46 -14.12
C GLU A 168 -0.70 -13.01 -13.22
N ILE A 169 -0.53 -11.92 -12.47
CA ILE A 169 -1.57 -11.39 -11.59
C ILE A 169 -2.77 -10.86 -12.34
N ASN A 170 -2.58 -10.31 -13.57
CA ASN A 170 -3.68 -9.91 -14.43
C ASN A 170 -4.53 -11.12 -14.83
N LYS A 171 -3.90 -12.21 -15.29
CA LYS A 171 -4.60 -13.45 -15.64
C LYS A 171 -5.37 -14.04 -14.44
N ILE A 172 -4.75 -14.03 -13.26
CA ILE A 172 -5.40 -14.50 -12.02
C ILE A 172 -6.63 -13.63 -11.70
N ALA A 173 -6.48 -12.30 -11.74
CA ALA A 173 -7.59 -11.39 -11.47
C ALA A 173 -8.75 -11.60 -12.46
N GLU A 174 -8.45 -11.79 -13.75
CA GLU A 174 -9.44 -12.10 -14.78
C GLU A 174 -10.11 -13.47 -14.57
N GLN A 175 -9.35 -14.48 -14.14
CA GLN A 175 -9.91 -15.81 -13.83
C GLN A 175 -10.90 -15.72 -12.67
N ILE A 176 -10.55 -15.02 -11.59
CA ILE A 176 -11.47 -14.78 -10.47
C ILE A 176 -12.70 -13.99 -10.94
N ALA A 177 -12.51 -12.96 -11.77
CA ALA A 177 -13.63 -12.15 -12.28
C ALA A 177 -14.65 -12.96 -13.10
N LYS A 178 -14.20 -13.95 -13.85
CA LYS A 178 -15.06 -14.83 -14.67
C LYS A 178 -16.00 -15.71 -13.82
N THR A 179 -15.68 -15.97 -12.57
CA THR A 179 -16.58 -16.74 -11.66
C THR A 179 -17.71 -15.88 -11.14
N VAL A 180 -17.61 -14.55 -11.27
CA VAL A 180 -18.64 -13.62 -10.83
C VAL A 180 -19.71 -13.50 -11.92
N LYS A 181 -20.93 -13.90 -11.61
CA LYS A 181 -22.07 -13.74 -12.53
C LYS A 181 -22.42 -12.26 -12.65
N THR A 182 -22.22 -11.69 -13.82
CA THR A 182 -22.55 -10.30 -14.16
C THR A 182 -23.66 -10.25 -15.19
N ASP A 183 -24.48 -9.21 -15.16
CA ASP A 183 -25.51 -8.98 -16.18
C ASP A 183 -24.93 -8.33 -17.45
N GLU A 184 -23.71 -7.79 -17.41
CA GLU A 184 -23.04 -7.19 -18.58
C GLU A 184 -21.51 -7.17 -18.47
N THR A 185 -20.89 -7.36 -19.64
CA THR A 185 -19.44 -7.38 -19.84
C THR A 185 -18.87 -5.97 -20.03
N SER A 186 -18.22 -5.40 -19.01
CA SER A 186 -17.24 -4.33 -19.23
C SER A 186 -16.17 -4.30 -18.13
N ASN A 187 -15.19 -5.18 -18.22
CA ASN A 187 -14.11 -5.24 -17.25
C ASN A 187 -12.76 -5.12 -17.94
N LYS A 188 -12.18 -3.90 -17.95
CA LYS A 188 -10.76 -3.72 -18.28
C LYS A 188 -9.96 -3.53 -16.97
N PRO A 189 -8.86 -4.27 -16.79
CA PRO A 189 -8.02 -4.12 -15.61
C PRO A 189 -7.39 -2.72 -15.54
N LYS A 190 -7.47 -2.08 -14.38
CA LYS A 190 -6.78 -0.80 -14.12
C LYS A 190 -5.50 -1.08 -13.34
N ASN A 191 -4.38 -0.77 -13.94
CA ASN A 191 -3.06 -0.89 -13.32
C ASN A 191 -2.78 0.36 -12.47
N ILE A 192 -2.98 0.28 -11.16
CA ILE A 192 -2.97 1.45 -10.25
C ILE A 192 -1.56 1.90 -9.88
N LEU A 193 -0.61 0.97 -9.77
CA LEU A 193 0.73 1.31 -9.26
C LEU A 193 1.66 1.96 -10.28
N ASN A 194 1.52 1.64 -11.57
CA ASN A 194 2.43 2.18 -12.59
C ASN A 194 2.27 3.69 -12.83
N ASN A 195 1.09 4.26 -12.59
CA ASN A 195 0.85 5.67 -12.88
C ASN A 195 1.20 6.60 -11.70
N ALA A 196 0.85 6.23 -10.48
CA ALA A 196 1.15 7.06 -9.30
C ALA A 196 2.65 7.12 -9.01
N TRP A 197 3.35 5.99 -9.13
CA TRP A 197 4.79 5.92 -8.88
C TRP A 197 5.64 6.57 -9.99
N LYS A 198 5.31 6.36 -11.26
CA LYS A 198 5.97 7.05 -12.38
C LYS A 198 5.83 8.57 -12.28
N ASN A 199 4.65 9.05 -11.88
CA ASN A 199 4.40 10.49 -11.71
C ASN A 199 5.18 11.06 -10.52
N PHE A 200 5.27 10.33 -9.42
CA PHE A 200 6.02 10.75 -8.23
C PHE A 200 7.53 10.76 -8.48
N SER A 201 8.10 9.69 -9.02
CA SER A 201 9.54 9.61 -9.33
C SER A 201 9.98 10.63 -10.38
N ASN A 202 9.16 10.87 -11.41
CA ASN A 202 9.44 11.88 -12.45
C ASN A 202 9.36 13.32 -11.91
N SER A 203 8.48 13.59 -10.96
CA SER A 203 8.36 14.90 -10.31
C SER A 203 9.61 15.23 -9.48
N TRP A 204 10.11 14.28 -8.70
CA TRP A 204 11.32 14.44 -7.87
C TRP A 204 12.61 14.55 -8.70
N LEU A 205 12.72 13.79 -9.78
CA LEU A 205 13.86 13.89 -10.70
C LEU A 205 13.93 15.26 -11.41
N ARG A 206 12.80 15.93 -11.61
CA ARG A 206 12.76 17.29 -12.18
C ARG A 206 13.20 18.36 -11.16
N LEU A 207 12.84 18.20 -9.89
CA LEU A 207 13.27 19.13 -8.82
C LEU A 207 14.78 19.04 -8.56
N GLY A 208 15.34 17.84 -8.53
CA GLY A 208 16.77 17.63 -8.33
C GLY A 208 17.65 18.11 -9.49
N ARG A 209 17.13 18.32 -10.70
CA ARG A 209 17.87 18.93 -11.82
C ARG A 209 17.86 20.45 -11.81
N ARG A 210 16.85 21.10 -11.25
CA ARG A 210 16.82 22.58 -11.17
C ARG A 210 17.82 23.15 -10.18
N SER A 211 18.17 22.44 -9.12
CA SER A 211 19.16 22.91 -8.14
C SER A 211 20.62 22.83 -8.60
N ARG A 212 20.92 22.13 -9.69
CA ARG A 212 22.32 22.04 -10.22
C ARG A 212 22.69 23.11 -11.26
N ASN A 213 21.69 23.84 -11.79
CA ASN A 213 21.96 24.86 -12.82
C ASN A 213 22.00 26.31 -12.30
N SER A 214 21.89 26.52 -10.99
CA SER A 214 21.98 27.87 -10.40
C SER A 214 23.34 28.22 -9.76
N GLY A 215 24.34 27.37 -9.95
CA GLY A 215 25.69 27.57 -9.38
C GLY A 215 26.80 27.74 -10.43
N GLY A 216 26.57 28.58 -11.41
CA GLY A 216 27.60 28.83 -12.42
C GLY A 216 27.46 30.16 -13.11
N SER A 217 28.10 31.16 -12.55
CA SER A 217 28.57 32.42 -13.12
C SER A 217 28.71 33.41 -11.97
N LYS A 218 29.83 34.06 -11.69
CA LYS A 218 30.92 34.55 -12.47
C LYS A 218 32.06 35.05 -11.74
N ASN A 219 33.15 35.12 -12.35
CA ASN A 219 34.09 36.24 -12.21
C ASN A 219 34.35 36.79 -13.62
N ASP A 220 34.17 38.07 -13.74
CA ASP A 220 35.14 39.05 -14.28
C ASP A 220 34.78 40.42 -13.72
#